data_8cd89cad9a35f86769937d4501e4d7f0
#
_entry.id   8cd89cad9a35f86769937d4501e4d7f0
#
_cell.length_a   1.000
_cell.length_b   1.000
_cell.length_c   1.000
_cell.angle_alpha   90.00
_cell.angle_beta   90.00
_cell.angle_gamma   90.00
#
_symmetry.space_group_name_H-M   'P 1'
#
loop_
_entity.id
_entity.type
_entity.pdbx_description
1 polymer ?
#
loop_
_entity_poly.entity_id
_entity_poly.type
_entity_poly.pdbx_seq_one_letter_code
_entity_poly.pdbx_strand_id
1 'polypeptide(L)'
;MTRSRWTSEKAKRWANEQPWLVGCNFIPSTASNQFEMWQADTFDPETIGRELKWASGIGMNSVRVFLHDLVWQPDAAGFKSRIETFLQLADAVGIRTMFVLFDDCWFPPTAGPQPEPVKGVHNSRWAQSPGHDVISDRDQWPRLEAYVKDIVGTFGGDQRVCVWDLYNEPGNAILPLASLPPAKAIPNVLIKLARHFLLPSPSIPLVRASFEWARSVEPDQPLTVGIWAPNLRLNRLQLKQSDVISFHHYMGQKSLQKTIEKLKRRHQRPVFCTEWLARPVGSRVHTHLPVFQSEGVGCYCWGLVSGRTQTIHSWNHRPGSPEPALWHHDLLKQDGSAFDRKEIEAFRRLTAM
;
A
#
# COMPACT_ATOMS: atom_id res chain seq x y z
N MET A 1 26.46 14.65 -3.14
CA MET A 1 26.17 14.15 -1.78
C MET A 1 24.74 13.60 -1.78
N THR A 2 24.50 12.38 -1.34
CA THR A 2 23.13 11.83 -1.26
C THR A 2 22.35 12.59 -0.19
N ARG A 3 21.11 12.98 -0.49
CA ARG A 3 20.20 13.64 0.47
C ARG A 3 20.09 12.82 1.76
N SER A 4 20.32 13.45 2.89
CA SER A 4 20.11 12.81 4.20
C SER A 4 18.61 12.67 4.51
N ARG A 5 18.26 11.79 5.47
CA ARG A 5 16.92 11.75 6.07
C ARG A 5 16.48 13.15 6.50
N TRP A 6 15.22 13.50 6.30
CA TRP A 6 14.69 14.77 6.80
C TRP A 6 14.86 14.91 8.32
N THR A 7 15.09 16.13 8.79
CA THR A 7 14.98 16.41 10.23
C THR A 7 13.54 16.26 10.68
N SER A 8 13.32 16.10 11.98
CA SER A 8 11.96 16.03 12.55
C SER A 8 11.18 17.31 12.29
N GLU A 9 11.86 18.46 12.33
CA GLU A 9 11.29 19.79 12.08
C GLU A 9 10.84 19.94 10.62
N LYS A 10 11.65 19.48 9.64
CA LYS A 10 11.26 19.48 8.23
C LYS A 10 10.04 18.59 8.01
N ALA A 11 10.04 17.39 8.57
CA ALA A 11 8.91 16.45 8.43
C ALA A 11 7.61 17.00 9.06
N LYS A 12 7.70 17.62 10.23
CA LYS A 12 6.55 18.27 10.90
C LYS A 12 6.02 19.47 10.10
N ARG A 13 6.92 20.32 9.58
CA ARG A 13 6.52 21.47 8.75
C ARG A 13 5.77 20.99 7.51
N TRP A 14 6.35 20.05 6.78
CA TRP A 14 5.67 19.45 5.62
C TRP A 14 4.28 18.91 5.98
N ALA A 15 4.14 18.18 7.11
CA ALA A 15 2.85 17.64 7.51
C ALA A 15 1.83 18.71 7.90
N ASN A 16 2.27 19.82 8.51
CA ASN A 16 1.40 20.93 8.89
C ASN A 16 0.89 21.73 7.65
N GLU A 17 1.60 21.63 6.53
CA GLU A 17 1.21 22.22 5.24
C GLU A 17 0.23 21.32 4.46
N GLN A 18 0.01 20.08 4.93
CA GLN A 18 -0.94 19.16 4.31
C GLN A 18 -2.30 19.20 5.01
N PRO A 19 -3.40 18.99 4.27
CA PRO A 19 -4.65 18.61 4.91
C PRO A 19 -4.47 17.25 5.61
N TRP A 20 -5.43 16.87 6.48
CA TRP A 20 -5.45 15.51 6.97
C TRP A 20 -5.61 14.53 5.79
N LEU A 21 -4.53 13.79 5.47
CA LEU A 21 -4.52 12.83 4.37
C LEU A 21 -5.32 11.59 4.75
N VAL A 22 -6.43 11.38 4.07
CA VAL A 22 -7.34 10.25 4.28
C VAL A 22 -7.71 9.63 2.93
N GLY A 23 -7.62 8.30 2.86
CA GLY A 23 -7.85 7.63 1.60
C GLY A 23 -7.88 6.10 1.69
N CYS A 24 -7.56 5.48 0.57
CA CYS A 24 -7.51 4.03 0.45
C CYS A 24 -6.27 3.54 -0.31
N ASN A 25 -5.95 2.26 -0.15
CA ASN A 25 -5.12 1.54 -1.09
C ASN A 25 -5.95 1.29 -2.33
N PHE A 26 -5.58 1.94 -3.42
CA PHE A 26 -6.37 1.98 -4.65
C PHE A 26 -5.82 1.03 -5.70
N ILE A 27 -6.71 0.24 -6.25
CA ILE A 27 -6.57 -0.49 -7.50
C ILE A 27 -7.95 -0.48 -8.17
N PRO A 28 -8.06 -0.22 -9.50
CA PRO A 28 -9.36 -0.19 -10.15
C PRO A 28 -10.03 -1.57 -10.11
N SER A 29 -11.35 -1.59 -10.00
CA SER A 29 -12.13 -2.84 -9.88
C SER A 29 -11.94 -3.80 -11.06
N THR A 30 -11.47 -3.28 -12.19
CA THR A 30 -11.15 -4.06 -13.42
C THR A 30 -9.78 -4.74 -13.37
N ALA A 31 -8.92 -4.44 -12.40
CA ALA A 31 -7.61 -5.04 -12.24
C ALA A 31 -7.55 -6.00 -11.06
N SER A 32 -6.86 -7.13 -11.22
CA SER A 32 -6.62 -8.11 -10.17
C SER A 32 -5.28 -7.94 -9.46
N ASN A 33 -4.38 -7.15 -10.06
CA ASN A 33 -3.04 -6.86 -9.54
C ASN A 33 -2.41 -5.64 -10.23
N GLN A 34 -1.18 -5.33 -9.86
CA GLN A 34 -0.42 -4.20 -10.37
C GLN A 34 -0.12 -4.31 -11.88
N PHE A 35 0.01 -5.53 -12.42
CA PHE A 35 0.20 -5.72 -13.87
C PHE A 35 -1.03 -5.25 -14.64
N GLU A 36 -2.22 -5.77 -14.31
CA GLU A 36 -3.47 -5.38 -14.98
C GLU A 36 -3.77 -3.89 -14.81
N MET A 37 -3.41 -3.29 -13.67
CA MET A 37 -3.55 -1.85 -13.48
C MET A 37 -2.66 -1.03 -14.41
N TRP A 38 -1.46 -1.51 -14.74
CA TRP A 38 -0.44 -0.65 -15.36
C TRP A 38 0.05 -1.09 -16.74
N GLN A 39 -0.21 -2.32 -17.20
CA GLN A 39 0.15 -2.73 -18.57
C GLN A 39 -0.64 -1.97 -19.63
N ALA A 40 -0.04 -1.76 -20.82
CA ALA A 40 -0.63 -0.95 -21.88
C ALA A 40 -2.00 -1.45 -22.35
N ASP A 41 -2.16 -2.76 -22.45
CA ASP A 41 -3.37 -3.45 -22.95
C ASP A 41 -4.49 -3.54 -21.94
N THR A 42 -4.22 -3.32 -20.66
CA THR A 42 -5.22 -3.45 -19.58
C THR A 42 -5.41 -2.16 -18.77
N PHE A 43 -4.60 -1.13 -19.03
CA PHE A 43 -4.75 0.17 -18.38
C PHE A 43 -6.11 0.79 -18.74
N ASP A 44 -6.94 1.00 -17.71
CA ASP A 44 -8.34 1.44 -17.85
C ASP A 44 -8.55 2.82 -17.21
N PRO A 45 -8.23 3.92 -17.92
CA PRO A 45 -8.38 5.27 -17.39
C PRO A 45 -9.83 5.67 -17.12
N GLU A 46 -10.81 5.06 -17.79
CA GLU A 46 -12.23 5.34 -17.58
C GLU A 46 -12.67 4.84 -16.20
N THR A 47 -12.40 3.57 -15.89
CA THR A 47 -12.69 3.02 -14.54
C THR A 47 -11.89 3.72 -13.46
N ILE A 48 -10.60 3.99 -13.68
CA ILE A 48 -9.76 4.73 -12.73
C ILE A 48 -10.39 6.09 -12.42
N GLY A 49 -10.73 6.88 -13.43
CA GLY A 49 -11.31 8.23 -13.22
C GLY A 49 -12.68 8.18 -12.53
N ARG A 50 -13.52 7.22 -12.88
CA ARG A 50 -14.83 7.00 -12.23
C ARG A 50 -14.68 6.66 -10.75
N GLU A 51 -13.80 5.73 -10.42
CA GLU A 51 -13.62 5.27 -9.04
C GLU A 51 -12.89 6.30 -8.16
N LEU A 52 -11.93 7.05 -8.70
CA LEU A 52 -11.32 8.20 -8.03
C LEU A 52 -12.36 9.28 -7.72
N LYS A 53 -13.32 9.53 -8.63
CA LYS A 53 -14.44 10.45 -8.38
C LYS A 53 -15.33 9.94 -7.24
N TRP A 54 -15.57 8.64 -7.13
CA TRP A 54 -16.29 8.06 -6.00
C TRP A 54 -15.50 8.23 -4.69
N ALA A 55 -14.19 8.00 -4.71
CA ALA A 55 -13.32 8.23 -3.53
C ALA A 55 -13.40 9.67 -3.04
N SER A 56 -13.27 10.65 -3.95
CA SER A 56 -13.44 12.07 -3.63
C SER A 56 -14.84 12.38 -3.09
N GLY A 57 -15.89 11.79 -3.71
CA GLY A 57 -17.29 11.98 -3.29
C GLY A 57 -17.62 11.43 -1.90
N ILE A 58 -16.80 10.57 -1.33
CA ILE A 58 -16.92 10.11 0.06
C ILE A 58 -15.97 10.85 1.01
N GLY A 59 -15.21 11.82 0.52
CA GLY A 59 -14.35 12.69 1.32
C GLY A 59 -12.89 12.26 1.39
N MET A 60 -12.44 11.30 0.57
CA MET A 60 -11.03 10.96 0.45
C MET A 60 -10.29 12.03 -0.37
N ASN A 61 -9.08 12.38 0.03
CA ASN A 61 -8.21 13.35 -0.62
C ASN A 61 -6.84 12.76 -0.99
N SER A 62 -6.66 11.47 -0.77
CA SER A 62 -5.43 10.77 -1.13
C SER A 62 -5.69 9.31 -1.46
N VAL A 63 -4.80 8.71 -2.26
CA VAL A 63 -4.77 7.25 -2.52
C VAL A 63 -3.34 6.73 -2.42
N ARG A 64 -3.19 5.48 -1.98
CA ARG A 64 -1.92 4.74 -1.99
C ARG A 64 -1.98 3.71 -3.10
N VAL A 65 -1.00 3.76 -4.02
CA VAL A 65 -1.03 3.02 -5.29
C VAL A 65 0.27 2.29 -5.53
N PHE A 66 0.18 1.02 -5.90
CA PHE A 66 1.32 0.14 -6.10
C PHE A 66 1.79 0.19 -7.55
N LEU A 67 3.07 0.47 -7.75
CA LEU A 67 3.77 0.37 -9.04
C LEU A 67 4.43 -1.01 -9.17
N HIS A 68 4.98 -1.32 -10.36
CA HIS A 68 5.65 -2.60 -10.59
C HIS A 68 6.86 -2.47 -11.52
N ASP A 69 8.02 -2.94 -11.08
CA ASP A 69 9.29 -2.86 -11.81
C ASP A 69 9.30 -3.62 -13.13
N LEU A 70 8.59 -4.76 -13.22
CA LEU A 70 8.48 -5.55 -14.46
C LEU A 70 7.48 -4.96 -15.48
N VAL A 71 6.62 -4.01 -15.10
CA VAL A 71 5.83 -3.22 -16.06
C VAL A 71 6.65 -2.06 -16.60
N TRP A 72 7.48 -1.45 -15.76
CA TRP A 72 8.41 -0.39 -16.15
C TRP A 72 9.51 -0.91 -17.09
N GLN A 73 10.07 -2.08 -16.82
CA GLN A 73 11.26 -2.58 -17.51
C GLN A 73 11.14 -2.64 -19.04
N PRO A 74 10.08 -3.22 -19.65
CA PRO A 74 9.95 -3.31 -21.10
C PRO A 74 9.50 -1.99 -21.75
N ASP A 75 8.84 -1.09 -21.01
CA ASP A 75 8.21 0.12 -21.56
C ASP A 75 8.23 1.25 -20.52
N ALA A 76 9.41 1.72 -20.14
CA ALA A 76 9.56 2.78 -19.14
C ALA A 76 8.87 4.10 -19.54
N ALA A 77 8.90 4.46 -20.83
CA ALA A 77 8.25 5.67 -21.32
C ALA A 77 6.72 5.57 -21.26
N GLY A 78 6.14 4.49 -21.77
CA GLY A 78 4.71 4.27 -21.71
C GLY A 78 4.19 4.08 -20.29
N PHE A 79 4.96 3.42 -19.43
CA PHE A 79 4.62 3.30 -18.00
C PHE A 79 4.54 4.67 -17.31
N LYS A 80 5.52 5.56 -17.55
CA LYS A 80 5.48 6.94 -17.04
C LYS A 80 4.32 7.75 -17.62
N SER A 81 3.98 7.56 -18.88
CA SER A 81 2.80 8.19 -19.49
C SER A 81 1.49 7.75 -18.83
N ARG A 82 1.37 6.47 -18.47
CA ARG A 82 0.20 5.94 -17.73
C ARG A 82 0.14 6.49 -16.30
N ILE A 83 1.28 6.62 -15.62
CA ILE A 83 1.36 7.28 -14.31
C ILE A 83 0.92 8.75 -14.43
N GLU A 84 1.38 9.47 -15.45
CA GLU A 84 0.97 10.86 -15.70
C GLU A 84 -0.55 10.96 -15.93
N THR A 85 -1.13 10.07 -16.73
CA THR A 85 -2.58 10.00 -16.94
C THR A 85 -3.32 9.73 -15.62
N PHE A 86 -2.83 8.80 -14.80
CA PHE A 86 -3.39 8.52 -13.48
C PHE A 86 -3.35 9.76 -12.57
N LEU A 87 -2.21 10.46 -12.52
CA LEU A 87 -2.05 11.67 -11.71
C LEU A 87 -2.99 12.80 -12.17
N GLN A 88 -3.21 12.96 -13.48
CA GLN A 88 -4.17 13.92 -14.03
C GLN A 88 -5.61 13.58 -13.59
N LEU A 89 -6.00 12.31 -13.66
CA LEU A 89 -7.33 11.86 -13.23
C LEU A 89 -7.56 12.06 -11.72
N ALA A 90 -6.53 11.79 -10.92
CA ALA A 90 -6.59 11.98 -9.47
C ALA A 90 -6.67 13.47 -9.09
N ASP A 91 -5.83 14.30 -9.69
CA ASP A 91 -5.77 15.74 -9.45
C ASP A 91 -7.08 16.45 -9.85
N ALA A 92 -7.69 16.03 -10.96
CA ALA A 92 -8.97 16.56 -11.43
C ALA A 92 -10.12 16.41 -10.40
N VAL A 93 -9.97 15.52 -9.42
CA VAL A 93 -10.93 15.31 -8.33
C VAL A 93 -10.35 15.62 -6.94
N GLY A 94 -9.20 16.31 -6.88
CA GLY A 94 -8.55 16.75 -5.65
C GLY A 94 -7.90 15.62 -4.84
N ILE A 95 -7.50 14.52 -5.48
CA ILE A 95 -6.84 13.38 -4.85
C ILE A 95 -5.35 13.42 -5.14
N ARG A 96 -4.53 13.31 -4.08
CA ARG A 96 -3.08 13.18 -4.15
C ARG A 96 -2.65 11.73 -4.00
N THR A 97 -1.47 11.39 -4.50
CA THR A 97 -1.03 10.00 -4.60
C THR A 97 0.18 9.71 -3.73
N MET A 98 0.12 8.62 -2.94
CA MET A 98 1.27 7.95 -2.35
C MET A 98 1.61 6.74 -3.22
N PHE A 99 2.76 6.74 -3.87
CA PHE A 99 3.20 5.58 -4.66
C PHE A 99 4.01 4.59 -3.83
N VAL A 100 3.75 3.30 -4.05
CA VAL A 100 4.51 2.17 -3.51
C VAL A 100 5.38 1.58 -4.62
N LEU A 101 6.70 1.44 -4.37
CA LEU A 101 7.64 0.98 -5.41
C LEU A 101 7.86 -0.54 -5.39
N PHE A 102 8.09 -1.11 -4.21
CA PHE A 102 8.32 -2.55 -4.02
C PHE A 102 7.30 -3.17 -3.07
N ASP A 103 7.10 -4.48 -3.19
CA ASP A 103 6.11 -5.23 -2.41
C ASP A 103 6.51 -6.70 -2.26
N ASP A 104 6.56 -7.21 -1.03
CA ASP A 104 6.86 -8.63 -0.77
C ASP A 104 5.59 -9.50 -0.62
N CYS A 105 4.39 -8.92 -0.85
CA CYS A 105 3.13 -9.62 -0.58
C CYS A 105 2.74 -10.60 -1.69
N TRP A 106 2.23 -11.74 -1.26
CA TRP A 106 1.50 -12.78 -1.95
C TRP A 106 2.34 -13.63 -2.93
N PHE A 107 2.28 -13.38 -4.25
CA PHE A 107 2.77 -14.34 -5.24
C PHE A 107 3.97 -13.81 -6.02
N PRO A 108 4.88 -14.70 -6.44
CA PRO A 108 5.95 -14.32 -7.36
C PRO A 108 5.37 -13.65 -8.62
N PRO A 109 6.01 -12.59 -9.12
CA PRO A 109 5.52 -11.87 -10.28
C PRO A 109 5.72 -12.67 -11.57
N THR A 110 4.77 -12.55 -12.48
CA THR A 110 4.87 -13.07 -13.86
C THR A 110 4.42 -11.96 -14.80
N ALA A 111 5.34 -11.49 -15.66
CA ALA A 111 5.01 -10.47 -16.65
C ALA A 111 4.07 -10.99 -17.74
N GLY A 112 3.34 -10.08 -18.39
CA GLY A 112 2.41 -10.38 -19.47
C GLY A 112 0.97 -10.60 -18.98
N PRO A 113 0.13 -11.26 -19.79
CA PRO A 113 -1.28 -11.48 -19.46
C PRO A 113 -1.47 -12.18 -18.12
N GLN A 114 -2.32 -11.63 -17.27
CA GLN A 114 -2.57 -12.19 -15.97
C GLN A 114 -3.66 -13.25 -16.02
N PRO A 115 -3.51 -14.38 -15.30
CA PRO A 115 -4.56 -15.38 -15.24
C PRO A 115 -5.77 -14.87 -14.46
N GLU A 116 -6.96 -15.41 -14.76
CA GLU A 116 -8.18 -15.07 -14.04
C GLU A 116 -8.05 -15.25 -12.52
N PRO A 117 -8.60 -14.33 -11.73
CA PRO A 117 -8.64 -14.47 -10.27
C PRO A 117 -9.35 -15.74 -9.84
N VAL A 118 -8.85 -16.38 -8.79
CA VAL A 118 -9.50 -17.55 -8.20
C VAL A 118 -10.73 -17.08 -7.41
N LYS A 119 -11.93 -17.47 -7.86
CA LYS A 119 -13.18 -17.05 -7.26
C LYS A 119 -13.22 -17.33 -5.75
N GLY A 120 -13.56 -16.32 -4.96
CA GLY A 120 -13.68 -16.40 -3.49
C GLY A 120 -12.35 -16.34 -2.76
N VAL A 121 -11.24 -16.07 -3.44
CA VAL A 121 -9.91 -15.97 -2.83
C VAL A 121 -9.38 -14.55 -2.89
N HIS A 122 -9.11 -14.01 -1.73
CA HIS A 122 -8.54 -12.68 -1.51
C HIS A 122 -7.17 -12.54 -2.21
N ASN A 123 -7.01 -11.49 -3.02
CA ASN A 123 -5.75 -11.13 -3.71
C ASN A 123 -5.06 -12.31 -4.42
N SER A 124 -5.85 -13.21 -5.01
CA SER A 124 -5.33 -14.46 -5.60
C SER A 124 -4.36 -14.25 -6.79
N ARG A 125 -4.20 -13.02 -7.26
CA ARG A 125 -3.27 -12.64 -8.34
C ARG A 125 -2.35 -11.48 -7.97
N TRP A 126 -2.40 -11.00 -6.73
CA TRP A 126 -1.51 -9.94 -6.27
C TRP A 126 -0.04 -10.36 -6.42
N ALA A 127 0.77 -9.49 -7.01
CA ALA A 127 2.13 -9.82 -7.40
C ALA A 127 3.17 -9.06 -6.58
N GLN A 128 4.21 -9.77 -6.15
CA GLN A 128 5.40 -9.16 -5.53
C GLN A 128 6.15 -8.27 -6.52
N SER A 129 6.80 -7.23 -6.04
CA SER A 129 7.74 -6.41 -6.80
C SER A 129 8.99 -6.18 -5.93
N PRO A 130 10.19 -6.62 -6.29
CA PRO A 130 10.52 -7.32 -7.54
C PRO A 130 10.28 -8.84 -7.49
N GLY A 131 9.97 -9.42 -6.35
CA GLY A 131 9.89 -10.85 -6.09
C GLY A 131 11.08 -11.36 -5.27
N HIS A 132 10.83 -12.41 -4.45
CA HIS A 132 11.81 -12.89 -3.46
C HIS A 132 13.11 -13.43 -4.08
N ASP A 133 13.05 -14.03 -5.27
CA ASP A 133 14.22 -14.53 -5.97
C ASP A 133 15.16 -13.37 -6.37
N VAL A 134 14.59 -12.29 -6.86
CA VAL A 134 15.33 -11.08 -7.28
C VAL A 134 15.97 -10.35 -6.09
N ILE A 135 15.33 -10.38 -4.92
CA ILE A 135 15.90 -9.76 -3.70
C ILE A 135 17.26 -10.36 -3.37
N SER A 136 17.43 -11.66 -3.56
CA SER A 136 18.66 -12.41 -3.28
C SER A 136 19.68 -12.33 -4.41
N ASP A 137 19.26 -12.02 -5.63
CA ASP A 137 20.11 -11.91 -6.82
C ASP A 137 20.62 -10.48 -7.03
N ARG A 138 21.87 -10.24 -6.60
CA ARG A 138 22.49 -8.92 -6.71
C ARG A 138 22.73 -8.43 -8.13
N ASP A 139 22.81 -9.33 -9.09
CA ASP A 139 23.02 -9.00 -10.50
C ASP A 139 21.78 -8.33 -11.12
N GLN A 140 20.61 -8.52 -10.51
CA GLN A 140 19.37 -7.82 -10.88
C GLN A 140 19.25 -6.38 -10.29
N TRP A 141 20.07 -6.04 -9.30
CA TRP A 141 19.93 -4.77 -8.59
C TRP A 141 20.20 -3.51 -9.41
N PRO A 142 21.10 -3.50 -10.40
CA PRO A 142 21.22 -2.33 -11.29
C PRO A 142 19.91 -1.96 -11.99
N ARG A 143 19.08 -2.94 -12.37
CA ARG A 143 17.77 -2.73 -12.95
C ARG A 143 16.80 -2.11 -11.94
N LEU A 144 16.80 -2.59 -10.70
CA LEU A 144 15.95 -2.06 -9.62
C LEU A 144 16.36 -0.63 -9.25
N GLU A 145 17.66 -0.35 -9.21
CA GLU A 145 18.20 1.00 -9.02
C GLU A 145 17.73 1.95 -10.13
N ALA A 146 17.84 1.51 -11.39
CA ALA A 146 17.37 2.29 -12.53
C ALA A 146 15.87 2.58 -12.46
N TYR A 147 15.05 1.56 -12.10
CA TYR A 147 13.62 1.73 -11.88
C TYR A 147 13.29 2.79 -10.81
N VAL A 148 13.89 2.65 -9.61
CA VAL A 148 13.64 3.59 -8.51
C VAL A 148 14.05 5.00 -8.89
N LYS A 149 15.24 5.16 -9.48
CA LYS A 149 15.76 6.48 -9.87
C LYS A 149 14.95 7.12 -11.00
N ASP A 150 14.53 6.35 -12.00
CA ASP A 150 13.72 6.86 -13.11
C ASP A 150 12.34 7.31 -12.63
N ILE A 151 11.63 6.49 -11.84
CA ILE A 151 10.30 6.84 -11.36
C ILE A 151 10.35 8.00 -10.36
N VAL A 152 11.18 7.89 -9.32
CA VAL A 152 11.27 8.94 -8.29
C VAL A 152 11.88 10.23 -8.86
N GLY A 153 12.85 10.12 -9.77
CA GLY A 153 13.44 11.29 -10.44
C GLY A 153 12.46 12.00 -11.36
N THR A 154 11.60 11.25 -12.08
CA THR A 154 10.59 11.84 -12.98
C THR A 154 9.51 12.60 -12.20
N PHE A 155 9.01 12.03 -11.11
CA PHE A 155 7.86 12.58 -10.36
C PHE A 155 8.25 13.21 -9.00
N GLY A 156 9.54 13.29 -8.70
CA GLY A 156 10.06 13.81 -7.43
C GLY A 156 9.81 15.30 -7.16
N GLY A 157 9.51 16.10 -8.18
CA GLY A 157 9.07 17.50 -8.05
C GLY A 157 7.56 17.70 -8.22
N ASP A 158 6.80 16.62 -8.45
CA ASP A 158 5.36 16.68 -8.74
C ASP A 158 4.53 16.78 -7.46
N GLN A 159 3.79 17.90 -7.30
CA GLN A 159 2.96 18.16 -6.12
C GLN A 159 1.73 17.24 -6.00
N ARG A 160 1.35 16.54 -7.05
CA ARG A 160 0.29 15.52 -7.06
C ARG A 160 0.73 14.25 -6.33
N VAL A 161 2.04 14.02 -6.22
CA VAL A 161 2.63 12.95 -5.39
C VAL A 161 2.89 13.50 -3.99
N CYS A 162 2.30 12.88 -2.96
CA CYS A 162 2.44 13.36 -1.59
C CYS A 162 3.52 12.62 -0.79
N VAL A 163 3.72 11.33 -1.00
CA VAL A 163 4.68 10.48 -0.27
C VAL A 163 5.19 9.38 -1.19
N TRP A 164 6.45 8.99 -1.02
CA TRP A 164 7.00 7.78 -1.60
C TRP A 164 7.07 6.68 -0.53
N ASP A 165 6.28 5.63 -0.68
CA ASP A 165 6.40 4.40 0.10
C ASP A 165 7.30 3.42 -0.67
N LEU A 166 8.54 3.31 -0.24
CA LEU A 166 9.56 2.63 -1.05
C LEU A 166 9.40 1.11 -1.05
N TYR A 167 8.71 0.56 -0.03
CA TYR A 167 8.60 -0.89 0.11
C TYR A 167 7.41 -1.29 0.97
N ASN A 168 6.45 -1.99 0.40
CA ASN A 168 5.34 -2.57 1.13
C ASN A 168 5.75 -3.88 1.80
N GLU A 169 5.47 -3.99 3.09
CA GLU A 169 5.61 -5.21 3.91
C GLU A 169 6.89 -6.03 3.65
N PRO A 170 8.08 -5.41 3.70
CA PRO A 170 9.32 -6.13 3.40
C PRO A 170 9.49 -7.36 4.29
N GLY A 171 9.90 -8.46 3.68
CA GLY A 171 10.05 -9.75 4.34
C GLY A 171 8.74 -10.51 4.55
N ASN A 172 7.63 -10.07 3.97
CA ASN A 172 6.38 -10.83 4.01
C ASN A 172 6.51 -12.09 3.15
N ALA A 173 6.67 -13.23 3.81
CA ALA A 173 6.70 -14.56 3.17
C ALA A 173 5.42 -15.36 3.48
N ILE A 174 4.36 -14.68 3.93
CA ILE A 174 3.09 -15.32 4.27
C ILE A 174 2.32 -15.54 2.96
N LEU A 175 2.29 -16.80 2.51
CA LEU A 175 1.34 -17.20 1.47
C LEU A 175 -0.06 -17.36 2.09
N PRO A 176 -1.14 -17.07 1.35
CA PRO A 176 -2.49 -17.32 1.84
C PRO A 176 -2.63 -18.76 2.27
N LEU A 177 -3.21 -19.01 3.45
CA LEU A 177 -3.52 -20.38 3.92
C LEU A 177 -4.40 -21.12 2.91
N ALA A 178 -5.23 -20.40 2.16
CA ALA A 178 -6.07 -20.94 1.10
C ALA A 178 -5.28 -21.54 -0.09
N SER A 179 -4.02 -21.15 -0.31
CA SER A 179 -3.18 -21.67 -1.38
C SER A 179 -2.38 -22.93 -0.99
N LEU A 180 -2.46 -23.35 0.29
CA LEU A 180 -1.76 -24.53 0.80
C LEU A 180 -2.71 -25.71 1.00
N PRO A 181 -2.31 -26.95 0.64
CA PRO A 181 -3.10 -28.13 0.98
C PRO A 181 -3.29 -28.24 2.50
N PRO A 182 -4.52 -28.52 2.99
CA PRO A 182 -4.86 -28.43 4.42
C PRO A 182 -3.92 -29.18 5.38
N ALA A 183 -3.41 -30.35 4.98
CA ALA A 183 -2.52 -31.18 5.79
C ALA A 183 -1.07 -30.68 5.89
N LYS A 184 -0.63 -29.81 4.97
CA LYS A 184 0.75 -29.30 4.91
C LYS A 184 0.88 -27.84 5.36
N ALA A 185 -0.24 -27.17 5.63
CA ALA A 185 -0.27 -25.73 5.89
C ALA A 185 0.32 -25.32 7.24
N ILE A 186 -0.05 -26.02 8.31
CA ILE A 186 0.24 -25.59 9.69
C ILE A 186 1.74 -25.56 10.01
N PRO A 187 2.55 -26.60 9.73
CA PRO A 187 3.99 -26.56 10.04
C PRO A 187 4.73 -25.49 9.23
N ASN A 188 4.39 -25.33 7.96
CA ASN A 188 5.05 -24.34 7.09
C ASN A 188 4.73 -22.90 7.46
N VAL A 189 3.50 -22.62 7.93
CA VAL A 189 3.11 -21.29 8.43
C VAL A 189 3.86 -20.97 9.72
N LEU A 190 3.91 -21.91 10.66
CA LEU A 190 4.65 -21.73 11.92
C LEU A 190 6.14 -21.53 11.69
N ILE A 191 6.75 -22.29 10.79
CA ILE A 191 8.16 -22.14 10.41
C ILE A 191 8.40 -20.77 9.75
N LYS A 192 7.52 -20.32 8.83
CA LYS A 192 7.63 -19.01 8.17
C LYS A 192 7.45 -17.86 9.16
N LEU A 193 6.48 -17.95 10.06
CA LEU A 193 6.28 -16.99 11.14
C LEU A 193 7.49 -16.95 12.07
N ALA A 194 7.99 -18.11 12.52
CA ALA A 194 9.18 -18.19 13.35
C ALA A 194 10.40 -17.59 12.63
N ARG A 195 10.61 -17.89 11.35
CA ARG A 195 11.67 -17.28 10.54
C ARG A 195 11.49 -15.78 10.44
N HIS A 196 10.27 -15.29 10.16
CA HIS A 196 10.01 -13.85 10.07
C HIS A 196 10.37 -13.10 11.37
N PHE A 197 10.05 -13.68 12.52
CA PHE A 197 10.29 -13.05 13.82
C PHE A 197 11.72 -13.21 14.35
N LEU A 198 12.36 -14.34 14.08
CA LEU A 198 13.65 -14.71 14.69
C LEU A 198 14.85 -14.43 13.80
N LEU A 199 14.70 -14.49 12.48
CA LEU A 199 15.79 -14.27 11.54
C LEU A 199 15.76 -12.87 10.94
N PRO A 200 16.91 -12.32 10.50
CA PRO A 200 16.94 -11.12 9.69
C PRO A 200 16.12 -11.32 8.41
N SER A 201 15.24 -10.38 8.09
CA SER A 201 14.52 -10.39 6.80
C SER A 201 15.51 -10.32 5.63
N PRO A 202 15.35 -11.15 4.60
CA PRO A 202 16.17 -11.09 3.37
C PRO A 202 15.98 -9.74 2.64
N SER A 203 14.88 -9.04 2.86
CA SER A 203 14.58 -7.75 2.22
C SER A 203 15.32 -6.56 2.87
N ILE A 204 15.92 -6.72 4.06
CA ILE A 204 16.65 -5.62 4.74
C ILE A 204 17.68 -4.92 3.84
N PRO A 205 18.53 -5.62 3.06
CA PRO A 205 19.48 -4.97 2.18
C PRO A 205 18.79 -4.15 1.06
N LEU A 206 17.71 -4.68 0.46
CA LEU A 206 16.98 -3.97 -0.59
C LEU A 206 16.22 -2.76 -0.05
N VAL A 207 15.61 -2.85 1.14
CA VAL A 207 15.02 -1.69 1.83
C VAL A 207 16.05 -0.59 2.05
N ARG A 208 17.28 -0.93 2.43
CA ARG A 208 18.36 0.07 2.57
C ARG A 208 18.70 0.71 1.24
N ALA A 209 18.90 -0.10 0.21
CA ALA A 209 19.24 0.35 -1.12
C ALA A 209 18.14 1.24 -1.73
N SER A 210 16.85 0.88 -1.55
CA SER A 210 15.73 1.68 -2.05
C SER A 210 15.72 3.10 -1.45
N PHE A 211 16.04 3.26 -0.16
CA PHE A 211 16.22 4.59 0.44
C PHE A 211 17.42 5.35 -0.16
N GLU A 212 18.53 4.67 -0.39
CA GLU A 212 19.75 5.27 -0.97
C GLU A 212 19.48 5.73 -2.41
N TRP A 213 18.86 4.88 -3.23
CA TRP A 213 18.50 5.18 -4.61
C TRP A 213 17.49 6.31 -4.72
N ALA A 214 16.39 6.26 -3.96
CA ALA A 214 15.38 7.30 -3.98
C ALA A 214 15.95 8.66 -3.51
N ARG A 215 16.82 8.67 -2.49
CA ARG A 215 17.48 9.90 -2.01
C ARG A 215 18.48 10.47 -2.99
N SER A 216 19.10 9.64 -3.83
CA SER A 216 20.09 10.12 -4.80
C SER A 216 19.51 11.01 -5.89
N VAL A 217 18.19 10.95 -6.12
CA VAL A 217 17.45 11.81 -7.06
C VAL A 217 16.70 12.97 -6.38
N GLU A 218 16.91 13.16 -5.07
CA GLU A 218 16.49 14.32 -4.27
C GLU A 218 15.01 14.73 -4.40
N PRO A 219 14.02 13.81 -4.22
CA PRO A 219 12.61 14.17 -4.36
C PRO A 219 12.17 15.19 -3.29
N ASP A 220 11.21 16.04 -3.62
CA ASP A 220 10.62 17.02 -2.70
C ASP A 220 9.73 16.36 -1.64
N GLN A 221 9.19 15.19 -1.93
CA GLN A 221 8.29 14.45 -1.03
C GLN A 221 9.07 13.64 0.02
N PRO A 222 8.44 13.32 1.17
CA PRO A 222 9.02 12.43 2.16
C PRO A 222 9.02 10.97 1.69
N LEU A 223 10.04 10.23 2.16
CA LEU A 223 10.21 8.80 1.93
C LEU A 223 9.79 8.01 3.17
N THR A 224 9.12 6.88 2.97
CA THR A 224 8.75 5.97 4.06
C THR A 224 8.88 4.50 3.65
N VAL A 225 8.94 3.61 4.63
CA VAL A 225 8.70 2.17 4.53
C VAL A 225 7.96 1.74 5.78
N GLY A 226 6.74 1.22 5.62
CA GLY A 226 5.82 0.95 6.73
C GLY A 226 6.21 -0.24 7.61
N ILE A 227 6.00 -0.10 8.92
CA ILE A 227 6.09 -1.21 9.87
C ILE A 227 4.80 -2.02 9.77
N TRP A 228 4.90 -3.34 9.57
CA TRP A 228 3.73 -4.21 9.47
C TRP A 228 3.75 -5.38 10.46
N ALA A 229 4.92 -5.85 10.84
CA ALA A 229 5.09 -7.00 11.73
C ALA A 229 6.24 -6.79 12.73
N PRO A 230 6.27 -7.50 13.86
CA PRO A 230 7.32 -7.37 14.87
C PRO A 230 8.64 -8.04 14.42
N ASN A 231 9.43 -7.35 13.61
CA ASN A 231 10.81 -7.71 13.25
C ASN A 231 11.75 -6.60 13.72
N LEU A 232 12.47 -6.81 14.81
CA LEU A 232 13.25 -5.75 15.47
C LEU A 232 14.32 -5.11 14.58
N ARG A 233 15.01 -5.90 13.76
CA ARG A 233 16.08 -5.39 12.89
C ARG A 233 15.50 -4.58 11.73
N LEU A 234 14.49 -5.12 11.09
CA LEU A 234 13.80 -4.48 9.99
C LEU A 234 13.12 -3.19 10.47
N ASN A 235 12.32 -3.26 11.55
CA ASN A 235 11.60 -2.11 12.08
C ASN A 235 12.56 -0.98 12.53
N ARG A 236 13.73 -1.34 13.07
CA ARG A 236 14.77 -0.33 13.39
C ARG A 236 15.27 0.37 12.13
N LEU A 237 15.50 -0.36 11.04
CA LEU A 237 15.91 0.21 9.76
C LEU A 237 14.84 1.15 9.20
N GLN A 238 13.59 0.68 9.09
CA GLN A 238 12.44 1.44 8.60
C GLN A 238 12.29 2.74 9.39
N LEU A 239 12.21 2.66 10.71
CA LEU A 239 12.09 3.83 11.60
C LEU A 239 13.28 4.78 11.53
N LYS A 240 14.50 4.27 11.33
CA LYS A 240 15.71 5.09 11.23
C LYS A 240 15.79 5.80 9.88
N GLN A 241 15.28 5.20 8.81
CA GLN A 241 15.44 5.74 7.46
C GLN A 241 14.25 6.60 7.00
N SER A 242 13.04 6.33 7.46
CA SER A 242 11.83 7.02 7.01
C SER A 242 11.78 8.49 7.44
N ASP A 243 11.39 9.36 6.54
CA ASP A 243 11.19 10.79 6.81
C ASP A 243 9.90 11.02 7.60
N VAL A 244 8.83 10.30 7.28
CA VAL A 244 7.58 10.17 8.01
C VAL A 244 7.40 8.70 8.44
N ILE A 245 6.72 8.44 9.54
CA ILE A 245 6.54 7.07 10.04
C ILE A 245 5.26 6.48 9.48
N SER A 246 5.34 5.34 8.81
CA SER A 246 4.17 4.59 8.38
C SER A 246 4.08 3.21 9.04
N PHE A 247 2.85 2.71 9.19
CA PHE A 247 2.58 1.41 9.78
C PHE A 247 1.27 0.81 9.28
N HIS A 248 1.12 -0.52 9.39
CA HIS A 248 -0.13 -1.23 9.12
C HIS A 248 -0.79 -1.65 10.43
N HIS A 249 -2.12 -1.60 10.48
CA HIS A 249 -2.87 -1.98 11.67
C HIS A 249 -4.26 -2.50 11.37
N TYR A 250 -4.45 -3.81 11.51
CA TYR A 250 -5.73 -4.47 11.27
C TYR A 250 -6.44 -4.93 12.56
N MET A 251 -5.85 -4.66 13.73
CA MET A 251 -6.42 -5.06 15.01
C MET A 251 -7.42 -4.02 15.53
N GLY A 252 -8.10 -4.31 16.66
CA GLY A 252 -9.10 -3.43 17.24
C GLY A 252 -8.58 -2.08 17.75
N GLN A 253 -9.51 -1.14 17.99
CA GLN A 253 -9.29 0.26 18.33
C GLN A 253 -8.27 0.50 19.46
N LYS A 254 -8.38 -0.23 20.59
CA LYS A 254 -7.45 -0.08 21.73
C LYS A 254 -6.00 -0.38 21.37
N SER A 255 -5.79 -1.36 20.49
CA SER A 255 -4.45 -1.68 19.97
C SER A 255 -3.93 -0.58 19.06
N LEU A 256 -4.79 -0.02 18.20
CA LEU A 256 -4.46 1.11 17.34
C LEU A 256 -3.99 2.32 18.15
N GLN A 257 -4.77 2.74 19.14
CA GLN A 257 -4.44 3.88 19.99
C GLN A 257 -3.06 3.71 20.67
N LYS A 258 -2.80 2.54 21.29
CA LYS A 258 -1.50 2.22 21.89
C LYS A 258 -0.35 2.28 20.88
N THR A 259 -0.59 1.84 19.65
CA THR A 259 0.43 1.88 18.58
C THR A 259 0.74 3.32 18.19
N ILE A 260 -0.27 4.14 17.94
CA ILE A 260 -0.11 5.57 17.59
C ILE A 260 0.63 6.32 18.70
N GLU A 261 0.18 6.19 19.95
CA GLU A 261 0.83 6.83 21.12
C GLU A 261 2.31 6.46 21.22
N LYS A 262 2.61 5.17 21.07
CA LYS A 262 3.99 4.66 21.11
C LYS A 262 4.86 5.25 20.01
N LEU A 263 4.35 5.30 18.76
CA LEU A 263 5.09 5.82 17.62
C LEU A 263 5.33 7.33 17.76
N LYS A 264 4.31 8.11 18.07
CA LYS A 264 4.41 9.57 18.26
C LYS A 264 5.40 9.92 19.38
N ARG A 265 5.28 9.28 20.56
CA ARG A 265 6.15 9.53 21.71
C ARG A 265 7.63 9.23 21.41
N ARG A 266 7.90 8.17 20.63
CA ARG A 266 9.29 7.72 20.40
C ARG A 266 9.99 8.44 19.25
N HIS A 267 9.24 8.89 18.24
CA HIS A 267 9.85 9.34 16.98
C HIS A 267 9.64 10.82 16.69
N GLN A 268 8.63 11.44 17.29
CA GLN A 268 8.30 12.87 17.10
C GLN A 268 8.22 13.29 15.63
N ARG A 269 7.63 12.43 14.81
CA ARG A 269 7.46 12.61 13.36
C ARG A 269 6.00 12.41 12.97
N PRO A 270 5.56 12.94 11.82
CA PRO A 270 4.24 12.62 11.27
C PRO A 270 4.07 11.10 11.14
N VAL A 271 2.85 10.63 11.41
CA VAL A 271 2.52 9.20 11.43
C VAL A 271 1.40 8.92 10.43
N PHE A 272 1.53 7.83 9.70
CA PHE A 272 0.56 7.35 8.73
C PHE A 272 0.22 5.89 8.99
N CYS A 273 -1.07 5.54 9.04
CA CYS A 273 -1.54 4.17 8.96
C CYS A 273 -1.83 3.84 7.50
N THR A 274 -0.86 3.22 6.82
CA THR A 274 -0.93 2.98 5.37
C THR A 274 -1.79 1.79 4.98
N GLU A 275 -2.18 0.94 5.96
CA GLU A 275 -3.17 -0.10 5.77
C GLU A 275 -3.98 -0.33 7.04
N TRP A 276 -5.30 -0.33 6.89
CA TRP A 276 -6.28 -0.68 7.91
C TRP A 276 -7.60 -1.08 7.25
N LEU A 277 -8.63 -1.35 8.00
CA LEU A 277 -9.94 -1.87 7.61
C LEU A 277 -9.91 -3.38 7.32
N ALA A 278 -10.22 -4.16 8.33
CA ALA A 278 -10.48 -5.59 8.22
C ALA A 278 -11.61 -5.92 9.21
N ARG A 279 -12.84 -5.79 8.75
CA ARG A 279 -14.04 -5.79 9.61
C ARG A 279 -14.18 -7.03 10.50
N PRO A 280 -13.92 -8.26 10.01
CA PRO A 280 -14.02 -9.47 10.83
C PRO A 280 -13.01 -9.54 11.97
N VAL A 281 -11.84 -8.88 11.86
CA VAL A 281 -10.81 -8.89 12.91
C VAL A 281 -10.83 -7.62 13.78
N GLY A 282 -11.85 -6.77 13.60
CA GLY A 282 -12.13 -5.65 14.49
C GLY A 282 -11.62 -4.28 14.05
N SER A 283 -10.94 -4.19 12.90
CA SER A 283 -10.59 -2.91 12.28
C SER A 283 -11.77 -2.41 11.44
N ARG A 284 -12.48 -1.40 11.93
CA ARG A 284 -13.74 -0.91 11.36
C ARG A 284 -13.73 0.60 11.21
N VAL A 285 -14.47 1.14 10.24
CA VAL A 285 -14.55 2.58 9.98
C VAL A 285 -14.99 3.35 11.23
N HIS A 286 -16.07 2.94 11.87
CA HIS A 286 -16.64 3.66 13.03
C HIS A 286 -15.71 3.74 14.25
N THR A 287 -14.76 2.82 14.39
CA THR A 287 -13.85 2.78 15.52
C THR A 287 -12.47 3.35 15.20
N HIS A 288 -12.00 3.25 13.97
CA HIS A 288 -10.64 3.62 13.60
C HIS A 288 -10.56 5.04 13.02
N LEU A 289 -11.47 5.41 12.12
CA LEU A 289 -11.43 6.70 11.44
C LEU A 289 -11.47 7.89 12.42
N PRO A 290 -12.32 7.89 13.48
CA PRO A 290 -12.28 8.95 14.49
C PRO A 290 -10.96 9.05 15.25
N VAL A 291 -10.29 7.91 15.50
CA VAL A 291 -8.96 7.89 16.15
C VAL A 291 -7.91 8.51 15.24
N PHE A 292 -7.90 8.16 13.96
CA PHE A 292 -6.95 8.75 13.02
C PHE A 292 -7.13 10.26 12.92
N GLN A 293 -8.37 10.74 12.84
CA GLN A 293 -8.67 12.16 12.80
C GLN A 293 -8.23 12.89 14.08
N SER A 294 -8.66 12.42 15.25
CA SER A 294 -8.34 13.06 16.53
C SER A 294 -6.85 13.06 16.84
N GLU A 295 -6.12 12.06 16.33
CA GLU A 295 -4.67 11.95 16.48
C GLU A 295 -3.89 12.63 15.33
N GLY A 296 -4.54 13.19 14.31
CA GLY A 296 -3.88 13.77 13.15
C GLY A 296 -2.98 12.75 12.42
N VAL A 297 -3.43 11.50 12.31
CA VAL A 297 -2.72 10.41 11.63
C VAL A 297 -3.29 10.25 10.24
N GLY A 298 -2.48 10.40 9.20
CA GLY A 298 -2.89 10.08 7.84
C GLY A 298 -3.26 8.60 7.73
N CYS A 299 -4.30 8.26 6.97
CA CYS A 299 -4.78 6.88 6.96
C CYS A 299 -5.31 6.42 5.62
N TYR A 300 -5.00 5.16 5.26
CA TYR A 300 -5.39 4.52 4.00
C TYR A 300 -6.04 3.17 4.30
N CYS A 301 -7.37 3.05 4.13
CA CYS A 301 -8.02 1.75 4.26
C CYS A 301 -7.64 0.83 3.10
N TRP A 302 -7.71 -0.49 3.31
CA TRP A 302 -7.51 -1.41 2.21
C TRP A 302 -8.79 -1.52 1.39
N GLY A 303 -8.65 -1.30 0.05
CA GLY A 303 -9.74 -1.40 -0.91
C GLY A 303 -10.71 -0.23 -0.93
N LEU A 304 -11.24 0.05 -2.11
CA LEU A 304 -12.29 1.05 -2.34
C LEU A 304 -13.52 0.39 -2.95
N VAL A 305 -13.36 -0.19 -4.15
CA VAL A 305 -14.44 -0.80 -4.92
C VAL A 305 -14.20 -2.30 -5.02
N SER A 306 -15.22 -3.09 -4.72
CA SER A 306 -15.14 -4.55 -4.88
C SER A 306 -14.91 -4.93 -6.34
N GLY A 307 -13.89 -5.74 -6.59
CA GLY A 307 -13.46 -6.03 -7.96
C GLY A 307 -12.71 -7.34 -8.09
N ARG A 308 -11.85 -7.39 -9.10
CA ARG A 308 -11.07 -8.59 -9.47
C ARG A 308 -10.06 -9.01 -8.39
N THR A 309 -9.65 -8.12 -7.48
CA THR A 309 -8.85 -8.45 -6.29
C THR A 309 -9.59 -9.33 -5.28
N GLN A 310 -10.93 -9.28 -5.27
CA GLN A 310 -11.82 -10.03 -4.37
C GLN A 310 -11.53 -9.81 -2.87
N THR A 311 -11.12 -8.60 -2.51
CA THR A 311 -10.74 -8.22 -1.14
C THR A 311 -11.93 -8.09 -0.18
N ILE A 312 -13.16 -8.26 -0.67
CA ILE A 312 -14.33 -8.52 0.17
C ILE A 312 -14.24 -9.83 0.96
N HIS A 313 -13.51 -10.82 0.43
CA HIS A 313 -13.25 -12.09 1.11
C HIS A 313 -12.13 -11.93 2.15
N SER A 314 -12.18 -12.69 3.23
CA SER A 314 -11.11 -12.70 4.23
C SER A 314 -9.89 -13.50 3.75
N TRP A 315 -8.74 -13.25 4.39
CA TRP A 315 -7.47 -13.95 4.08
C TRP A 315 -7.54 -15.47 4.16
N ASN A 316 -8.55 -16.02 4.85
CA ASN A 316 -8.74 -17.46 5.08
C ASN A 316 -9.83 -18.10 4.20
N HIS A 317 -10.48 -17.33 3.32
CA HIS A 317 -11.49 -17.88 2.42
C HIS A 317 -10.86 -18.81 1.39
N ARG A 318 -11.61 -19.86 1.05
CA ARG A 318 -11.17 -20.91 0.12
C ARG A 318 -11.75 -20.69 -1.27
N PRO A 319 -11.14 -21.28 -2.33
CA PRO A 319 -11.72 -21.27 -3.67
C PRO A 319 -13.20 -21.67 -3.67
N GLY A 320 -14.01 -20.88 -4.39
CA GLY A 320 -15.46 -21.10 -4.47
C GLY A 320 -16.27 -20.60 -3.27
N SER A 321 -15.64 -19.94 -2.28
CA SER A 321 -16.38 -19.31 -1.18
C SER A 321 -17.43 -18.33 -1.71
N PRO A 322 -18.68 -18.35 -1.16
CA PRO A 322 -19.70 -17.38 -1.53
C PRO A 322 -19.30 -15.98 -1.05
N GLU A 323 -19.94 -14.95 -1.59
CA GLU A 323 -19.79 -13.58 -1.10
C GLU A 323 -20.11 -13.52 0.41
N PRO A 324 -19.20 -12.96 1.23
CA PRO A 324 -19.43 -12.89 2.67
C PRO A 324 -20.48 -11.83 3.03
N ALA A 325 -21.34 -12.13 4.00
CA ALA A 325 -22.33 -11.17 4.52
C ALA A 325 -21.65 -9.94 5.16
N LEU A 326 -20.46 -10.10 5.75
CA LEU A 326 -19.62 -9.02 6.23
C LEU A 326 -18.34 -8.98 5.39
N TRP A 327 -18.20 -7.95 4.55
CA TRP A 327 -17.02 -7.76 3.73
C TRP A 327 -15.77 -7.53 4.57
N HIS A 328 -14.66 -8.10 4.13
CA HIS A 328 -13.39 -7.96 4.83
C HIS A 328 -12.85 -6.53 4.66
N HIS A 329 -12.68 -6.11 3.42
CA HIS A 329 -12.27 -4.78 3.00
C HIS A 329 -13.36 -4.12 2.15
N ASP A 330 -12.97 -3.25 1.23
CA ASP A 330 -13.78 -2.51 0.27
C ASP A 330 -14.96 -1.74 0.88
N LEU A 331 -15.26 -0.59 0.32
CA LEU A 331 -16.29 0.32 0.80
C LEU A 331 -17.50 0.37 -0.14
N LEU A 332 -17.25 0.18 -1.44
CA LEU A 332 -18.22 0.36 -2.50
C LEU A 332 -18.37 -0.92 -3.31
N LYS A 333 -19.57 -1.13 -3.85
CA LYS A 333 -19.86 -2.11 -4.87
C LYS A 333 -19.40 -1.61 -6.24
N GLN A 334 -19.40 -2.49 -7.25
CA GLN A 334 -18.98 -2.15 -8.63
C GLN A 334 -19.85 -1.06 -9.30
N ASP A 335 -21.07 -0.86 -8.82
CA ASP A 335 -21.97 0.21 -9.27
C ASP A 335 -21.78 1.53 -8.50
N GLY A 336 -20.81 1.60 -7.59
CA GLY A 336 -20.54 2.74 -6.73
C GLY A 336 -21.45 2.85 -5.51
N SER A 337 -22.41 1.96 -5.32
CA SER A 337 -23.24 1.95 -4.12
C SER A 337 -22.45 1.47 -2.90
N ALA A 338 -22.75 2.03 -1.74
CA ALA A 338 -22.07 1.69 -0.49
C ALA A 338 -22.35 0.24 -0.06
N PHE A 339 -21.33 -0.48 0.41
CA PHE A 339 -21.52 -1.71 1.18
C PHE A 339 -22.24 -1.40 2.50
N ASP A 340 -21.75 -0.43 3.25
CA ASP A 340 -22.41 0.10 4.46
C ASP A 340 -22.52 1.63 4.36
N ARG A 341 -23.75 2.15 4.24
CA ARG A 341 -24.02 3.59 4.15
C ARG A 341 -23.50 4.37 5.35
N LYS A 342 -23.54 3.78 6.56
CA LYS A 342 -23.05 4.46 7.77
C LYS A 342 -21.55 4.67 7.74
N GLU A 343 -20.79 3.76 7.13
CA GLU A 343 -19.34 3.93 6.95
C GLU A 343 -19.03 5.10 6.01
N ILE A 344 -19.76 5.22 4.90
CA ILE A 344 -19.62 6.34 3.96
C ILE A 344 -20.01 7.67 4.62
N GLU A 345 -21.08 7.70 5.39
CA GLU A 345 -21.50 8.88 6.17
C GLU A 345 -20.43 9.27 7.21
N ALA A 346 -19.77 8.29 7.84
CA ALA A 346 -18.67 8.55 8.77
C ALA A 346 -17.47 9.19 8.07
N PHE A 347 -17.07 8.70 6.89
CA PHE A 347 -16.03 9.35 6.08
C PHE A 347 -16.41 10.80 5.78
N ARG A 348 -17.56 11.04 5.15
CA ARG A 348 -18.03 12.38 4.80
C ARG A 348 -18.05 13.34 5.98
N ARG A 349 -18.60 12.90 7.12
CA ARG A 349 -18.68 13.73 8.33
C ARG A 349 -17.32 14.12 8.88
N LEU A 350 -16.36 13.18 8.90
CA LEU A 350 -15.05 13.40 9.51
C LEU A 350 -14.07 14.13 8.57
N THR A 351 -14.35 14.15 7.26
CA THR A 351 -13.55 14.86 6.26
C THR A 351 -14.12 16.21 5.83
N ALA A 352 -15.34 16.55 6.25
CA ALA A 352 -16.06 17.80 5.93
C ALA A 352 -15.56 19.01 6.72
N MET A 353 -14.26 19.09 7.05
CA MET A 353 -13.68 20.24 7.76
C MET A 353 -12.94 21.17 6.80
#